data_b017a316c9dbfb9c02bffc70aa62567a
#
_entry.id   b017a316c9dbfb9c02bffc70aa62567a
#
_cell.length_a   1.000
_cell.length_b   1.000
_cell.length_c   1.000
_cell.angle_alpha   90.00
_cell.angle_beta   90.00
_cell.angle_gamma   90.00
#
_symmetry.space_group_name_H-M   'P 1'
#
loop_
_entity.id
_entity.type
_entity.pdbx_description
1 polymer ?
#
loop_
_entity_poly.entity_id
_entity_poly.type
_entity_poly.pdbx_seq_one_letter_code
_entity_poly.pdbx_strand_id
1 'polypeptide(L)'
;SQTSGAPGADDAQIFIRGRATFAGDAQPLILVDGVERAFSQIAPDDIETISVLKDASATAVYGVRGANGVMLITTKRGKEQKPEVSLTANWQIQSPTRGDTYLNSYQSVVLLEEALRNDGINSWYSDNDIEMYRKSVTGQLSGVDAMLYPNVNWYDEVLNSTAPAQRYNISIRGGTKRMRYYASGEFYDQTSMYKNLSNDAYGNKSSLNFRRYAFRANTDFFLTKDLTFSVNFGTRFEERRGPKTTERGDYSEVFYEINHTPGWIFPVAYEVQSGETTRSLYGGSSQYQNNIVAALAEGGYYRSVNTINETNFIVDYKLDWLTEGLSVKGMLSFDYENEHRRNYTKNFATYELNNRDNYNSIDAYNKFNTDTELAYGSSFTSIYKLYMEAQVNYARKFGKHDVTGMMLYMQNDYRNKAELAERYQGIVGRVTYGYDDRYLFEFNAGYNGSENFMKGKRFGFFPSVS
;
A
#
# COMPACT_ATOMS: atom_id res chain seq x y z
N SER A 1 -10.73 6.39 -1.01
CA SER A 1 -10.05 6.41 -2.33
C SER A 1 -8.80 5.54 -2.28
N GLN A 2 -8.53 4.83 -3.34
CA GLN A 2 -7.29 4.08 -3.52
C GLN A 2 -6.14 5.07 -3.77
N THR A 3 -4.98 4.85 -3.15
CA THR A 3 -3.83 5.76 -3.27
C THR A 3 -2.97 5.45 -4.50
N SER A 4 -2.91 4.18 -4.88
CA SER A 4 -2.12 3.67 -5.99
C SER A 4 -2.79 2.44 -6.58
N GLY A 5 -2.56 2.16 -7.88
CA GLY A 5 -2.91 0.89 -8.53
C GLY A 5 -1.76 -0.10 -8.55
N ALA A 6 -0.64 0.19 -7.88
CA ALA A 6 0.54 -0.66 -7.87
C ALA A 6 0.29 -1.94 -7.06
N PRO A 7 0.70 -3.12 -7.54
CA PRO A 7 0.60 -4.37 -6.82
C PRO A 7 1.17 -4.28 -5.41
N GLY A 8 0.34 -4.62 -4.41
CA GLY A 8 0.69 -4.56 -3.00
C GLY A 8 0.94 -3.16 -2.43
N ALA A 9 0.54 -2.09 -3.13
CA ALA A 9 0.55 -0.70 -2.67
C ALA A 9 -0.78 0.00 -2.97
N ASP A 10 -1.84 -0.77 -3.04
CA ASP A 10 -3.21 -0.37 -3.36
C ASP A 10 -4.04 -0.02 -2.12
N ASP A 11 -3.39 0.44 -1.06
CA ASP A 11 -4.02 0.82 0.20
C ASP A 11 -5.14 1.84 0.00
N ALA A 12 -6.26 1.59 0.65
CA ALA A 12 -7.39 2.50 0.63
C ALA A 12 -7.24 3.56 1.71
N GLN A 13 -7.28 4.83 1.34
CA GLN A 13 -7.49 5.92 2.31
C GLN A 13 -8.97 5.99 2.70
N ILE A 14 -9.22 5.85 3.99
CA ILE A 14 -10.56 5.88 4.57
C ILE A 14 -10.73 7.21 5.30
N PHE A 15 -11.84 7.89 5.05
CA PHE A 15 -12.21 9.12 5.74
C PHE A 15 -13.59 8.96 6.36
N ILE A 16 -13.71 9.32 7.64
CA ILE A 16 -14.97 9.38 8.37
C ILE A 16 -15.27 10.88 8.57
N ARG A 17 -16.43 11.38 8.09
CA ARG A 17 -16.84 12.81 8.13
C ARG A 17 -15.99 13.77 7.27
N GLY A 18 -15.21 13.29 6.29
CA GLY A 18 -14.38 14.12 5.42
C GLY A 18 -13.03 14.52 6.03
N ARG A 19 -12.27 15.39 5.33
CA ARG A 19 -11.02 15.94 5.84
C ARG A 19 -11.31 17.14 6.74
N ALA A 20 -11.20 16.96 8.05
CA ALA A 20 -11.43 18.00 9.05
C ALA A 20 -10.18 18.84 9.40
N THR A 21 -8.99 18.45 8.92
CA THR A 21 -7.72 19.11 9.24
C THR A 21 -6.99 19.56 7.98
N PHE A 22 -6.40 20.78 8.02
CA PHE A 22 -5.52 21.31 6.96
C PHE A 22 -4.08 20.81 7.10
N ALA A 23 -3.67 20.42 8.31
CA ALA A 23 -2.33 19.93 8.61
C ALA A 23 -2.45 18.76 9.59
N GLY A 24 -2.14 17.55 9.12
CA GLY A 24 -2.15 16.33 9.93
C GLY A 24 -2.85 15.16 9.24
N ASP A 25 -2.68 13.98 9.82
CA ASP A 25 -3.33 12.76 9.31
C ASP A 25 -4.85 12.85 9.60
N ALA A 26 -5.66 12.78 8.54
CA ALA A 26 -7.12 12.79 8.61
C ALA A 26 -7.71 11.37 8.66
N GLN A 27 -6.87 10.34 8.75
CA GLN A 27 -7.33 8.95 8.78
C GLN A 27 -7.95 8.61 10.15
N PRO A 28 -8.97 7.75 10.18
CA PRO A 28 -9.52 7.24 11.43
C PRO A 28 -8.53 6.33 12.13
N LEU A 29 -8.66 6.19 13.44
CA LEU A 29 -7.97 5.16 14.20
C LEU A 29 -8.53 3.78 13.81
N ILE A 30 -7.69 2.89 13.29
CA ILE A 30 -8.11 1.54 12.90
C ILE A 30 -7.61 0.54 13.94
N LEU A 31 -8.53 -0.20 14.54
CA LEU A 31 -8.22 -1.21 15.54
C LEU A 31 -8.64 -2.59 15.05
N VAL A 32 -7.69 -3.51 15.01
CA VAL A 32 -7.90 -4.92 14.68
C VAL A 32 -7.80 -5.74 15.95
N ASP A 33 -8.91 -6.35 16.36
CA ASP A 33 -9.02 -7.07 17.63
C ASP A 33 -8.53 -6.24 18.84
N GLY A 34 -8.79 -4.92 18.82
CA GLY A 34 -8.42 -3.97 19.87
C GLY A 34 -7.04 -3.35 19.75
N VAL A 35 -6.20 -3.76 18.81
CA VAL A 35 -4.84 -3.25 18.59
C VAL A 35 -4.79 -2.44 17.29
N GLU A 36 -4.08 -1.29 17.33
CA GLU A 36 -3.90 -0.45 16.15
C GLU A 36 -3.02 -1.11 15.10
N ARG A 37 -3.62 -1.40 13.94
CA ARG A 37 -2.99 -2.07 12.80
C ARG A 37 -3.52 -1.51 11.49
N ALA A 38 -2.74 -1.62 10.41
CA ALA A 38 -3.20 -1.19 9.10
C ALA A 38 -4.32 -2.11 8.57
N PHE A 39 -5.35 -1.51 7.98
CA PHE A 39 -6.52 -2.21 7.43
C PHE A 39 -6.16 -3.13 6.26
N SER A 40 -5.32 -2.65 5.35
CA SER A 40 -4.88 -3.38 4.15
C SER A 40 -4.12 -4.66 4.45
N GLN A 41 -3.68 -4.81 5.69
CA GLN A 41 -2.88 -5.96 6.12
C GLN A 41 -3.72 -7.19 6.47
N ILE A 42 -5.05 -7.12 6.47
CA ILE A 42 -5.91 -8.24 6.83
C ILE A 42 -6.49 -8.88 5.58
N ALA A 43 -6.44 -10.21 5.50
CA ALA A 43 -7.19 -10.93 4.46
C ALA A 43 -8.70 -10.68 4.64
N PRO A 44 -9.43 -10.24 3.61
CA PRO A 44 -10.87 -9.95 3.73
C PRO A 44 -11.67 -11.15 4.25
N ASP A 45 -11.25 -12.37 3.89
CA ASP A 45 -11.88 -13.61 4.33
C ASP A 45 -11.72 -13.87 5.84
N ASP A 46 -10.78 -13.22 6.53
CA ASP A 46 -10.56 -13.33 7.98
C ASP A 46 -11.42 -12.36 8.79
N ILE A 47 -12.10 -11.41 8.16
CA ILE A 47 -12.91 -10.40 8.84
C ILE A 47 -14.28 -10.99 9.19
N GLU A 48 -14.71 -10.86 10.45
CA GLU A 48 -16.07 -11.18 10.90
C GLU A 48 -16.95 -9.94 10.87
N THR A 49 -16.48 -8.79 11.41
CA THR A 49 -17.24 -7.52 11.43
C THR A 49 -16.35 -6.31 11.28
N ILE A 50 -16.93 -5.25 10.71
CA ILE A 50 -16.36 -3.90 10.68
C ILE A 50 -17.40 -2.95 11.28
N SER A 51 -17.01 -2.22 12.34
CA SER A 51 -17.85 -1.22 12.99
C SER A 51 -17.16 0.14 12.93
N VAL A 52 -17.92 1.19 12.63
CA VAL A 52 -17.39 2.54 12.53
C VAL A 52 -18.01 3.42 13.60
N LEU A 53 -17.20 3.89 14.55
CA LEU A 53 -17.59 4.81 15.61
C LEU A 53 -17.40 6.24 15.11
N LYS A 54 -18.49 6.97 15.00
CA LYS A 54 -18.49 8.34 14.47
C LYS A 54 -18.71 9.39 15.57
N ASP A 55 -19.41 9.02 16.64
CA ASP A 55 -19.85 9.96 17.66
C ASP A 55 -18.75 10.23 18.69
N ALA A 56 -18.67 11.47 19.17
CA ALA A 56 -17.65 11.90 20.11
C ALA A 56 -17.71 11.09 21.43
N SER A 57 -18.88 10.73 21.91
CA SER A 57 -19.05 9.87 23.09
C SER A 57 -18.48 8.47 22.86
N ALA A 58 -18.76 7.85 21.70
CA ALA A 58 -18.27 6.52 21.37
C ALA A 58 -16.75 6.50 21.16
N THR A 59 -16.16 7.61 20.68
CA THR A 59 -14.70 7.73 20.44
C THR A 59 -13.92 8.24 21.65
N ALA A 60 -14.59 8.79 22.67
CA ALA A 60 -13.96 9.37 23.87
C ALA A 60 -13.02 8.38 24.60
N VAL A 61 -13.34 7.07 24.55
CA VAL A 61 -12.49 5.99 25.10
C VAL A 61 -11.08 5.97 24.47
N TYR A 62 -10.95 6.45 23.23
CA TYR A 62 -9.69 6.47 22.49
C TYR A 62 -8.97 7.83 22.58
N GLY A 63 -9.52 8.78 23.35
CA GLY A 63 -8.95 10.11 23.56
C GLY A 63 -8.78 10.90 22.27
N VAL A 64 -7.70 11.68 22.19
CA VAL A 64 -7.39 12.53 21.01
C VAL A 64 -7.26 11.70 19.73
N ARG A 65 -6.83 10.44 19.82
CA ARG A 65 -6.65 9.56 18.65
C ARG A 65 -7.98 9.17 18.00
N GLY A 66 -9.09 9.20 18.74
CA GLY A 66 -10.43 8.97 18.23
C GLY A 66 -11.07 10.18 17.54
N ALA A 67 -10.42 11.33 17.47
CA ALA A 67 -11.00 12.58 16.96
C ALA A 67 -11.49 12.49 15.50
N ASN A 68 -10.80 11.72 14.66
CA ASN A 68 -11.16 11.48 13.26
C ASN A 68 -12.13 10.29 13.07
N GLY A 69 -12.66 9.73 14.16
CA GLY A 69 -13.43 8.50 14.18
C GLY A 69 -12.58 7.26 14.44
N VAL A 70 -13.25 6.16 14.73
CA VAL A 70 -12.59 4.88 15.02
C VAL A 70 -13.24 3.78 14.19
N MET A 71 -12.42 2.97 13.53
CA MET A 71 -12.86 1.76 12.83
C MET A 71 -12.44 0.54 13.64
N LEU A 72 -13.41 -0.26 14.06
CA LEU A 72 -13.18 -1.51 14.78
C LEU A 72 -13.35 -2.68 13.83
N ILE A 73 -12.31 -3.46 13.68
CA ILE A 73 -12.30 -4.68 12.87
C ILE A 73 -12.14 -5.86 13.81
N THR A 74 -13.10 -6.78 13.74
CA THR A 74 -13.04 -8.03 14.49
C THR A 74 -12.75 -9.16 13.53
N THR A 75 -11.74 -9.97 13.84
CA THR A 75 -11.40 -11.14 13.04
C THR A 75 -12.24 -12.35 13.44
N LYS A 76 -12.40 -13.30 12.51
CA LYS A 76 -13.16 -14.54 12.72
C LYS A 76 -12.60 -15.35 13.86
N ARG A 77 -13.51 -15.90 14.69
CA ARG A 77 -13.19 -16.77 15.84
C ARG A 77 -13.87 -18.12 15.72
N GLY A 78 -13.41 -19.07 16.51
CA GLY A 78 -14.05 -20.38 16.65
C GLY A 78 -15.47 -20.30 17.18
N LYS A 79 -16.28 -21.31 16.84
CA LYS A 79 -17.62 -21.54 17.38
C LYS A 79 -17.70 -22.94 17.97
N GLU A 80 -18.60 -23.15 18.95
CA GLU A 80 -18.89 -24.49 19.48
C GLU A 80 -19.67 -25.27 18.41
N GLN A 81 -18.94 -25.94 17.56
CA GLN A 81 -19.46 -26.72 16.42
C GLN A 81 -18.43 -27.74 15.96
N LYS A 82 -18.88 -28.71 15.14
CA LYS A 82 -17.96 -29.59 14.39
C LYS A 82 -17.06 -28.75 13.47
N PRO A 83 -15.84 -29.22 13.19
CA PRO A 83 -14.96 -28.54 12.24
C PRO A 83 -15.65 -28.30 10.90
N GLU A 84 -15.62 -27.05 10.45
CA GLU A 84 -16.11 -26.59 9.15
C GLU A 84 -14.93 -26.04 8.37
N VAL A 85 -14.72 -26.54 7.15
CA VAL A 85 -13.66 -26.09 6.25
C VAL A 85 -14.28 -25.27 5.14
N SER A 86 -13.73 -24.10 4.88
CA SER A 86 -14.13 -23.23 3.78
C SER A 86 -12.94 -23.01 2.84
N LEU A 87 -13.19 -23.04 1.53
CA LEU A 87 -12.22 -22.74 0.49
C LEU A 87 -12.79 -21.64 -0.41
N THR A 88 -12.05 -20.58 -0.60
CA THR A 88 -12.38 -19.48 -1.51
C THR A 88 -11.28 -19.35 -2.56
N ALA A 89 -11.66 -19.25 -3.82
CA ALA A 89 -10.75 -19.01 -4.93
C ALA A 89 -11.29 -17.86 -5.79
N ASN A 90 -10.50 -16.81 -5.96
CA ASN A 90 -10.84 -15.63 -6.74
C ASN A 90 -9.78 -15.39 -7.81
N TRP A 91 -10.22 -15.29 -9.06
CA TRP A 91 -9.41 -14.83 -10.19
C TRP A 91 -9.95 -13.48 -10.65
N GLN A 92 -9.07 -12.53 -10.83
CA GLN A 92 -9.41 -11.17 -11.20
C GLN A 92 -8.59 -10.75 -12.41
N ILE A 93 -9.21 -10.00 -13.30
CA ILE A 93 -8.54 -9.30 -14.40
C ILE A 93 -8.69 -7.81 -14.09
N GLN A 94 -7.57 -7.15 -13.88
CA GLN A 94 -7.50 -5.72 -13.62
C GLN A 94 -7.29 -4.98 -14.94
N SER A 95 -7.94 -3.84 -15.11
CA SER A 95 -7.75 -2.93 -16.23
C SER A 95 -7.80 -1.48 -15.73
N PRO A 96 -7.17 -0.53 -16.42
CA PRO A 96 -7.28 0.88 -16.07
C PRO A 96 -8.73 1.33 -16.12
N THR A 97 -9.20 2.00 -15.08
CA THR A 97 -10.55 2.60 -15.07
C THR A 97 -10.62 3.84 -15.95
N ARG A 98 -9.48 4.49 -16.17
CA ARG A 98 -9.30 5.63 -17.06
C ARG A 98 -7.92 5.54 -17.68
N GLY A 99 -7.86 5.65 -19.00
CA GLY A 99 -6.62 5.83 -19.77
C GLY A 99 -6.58 7.25 -20.33
N ASP A 100 -5.43 7.88 -20.31
CA ASP A 100 -5.24 9.14 -21.02
C ASP A 100 -5.15 8.86 -22.52
N THR A 101 -5.77 9.73 -23.33
CA THR A 101 -5.66 9.66 -24.79
C THR A 101 -4.51 10.56 -25.20
N TYR A 102 -3.44 9.98 -25.72
CA TYR A 102 -2.29 10.71 -26.19
C TYR A 102 -2.49 11.13 -27.65
N LEU A 103 -2.04 12.34 -27.97
CA LEU A 103 -1.99 12.82 -29.34
C LEU A 103 -0.86 12.07 -30.06
N ASN A 104 -1.08 11.76 -31.33
CA ASN A 104 -0.01 11.24 -32.17
C ASN A 104 1.01 12.34 -32.52
N SER A 105 2.16 11.95 -33.06
CA SER A 105 3.26 12.88 -33.32
C SER A 105 2.87 14.02 -34.27
N TYR A 106 2.08 13.77 -35.31
CA TYR A 106 1.59 14.80 -36.20
C TYR A 106 0.71 15.83 -35.48
N GLN A 107 -0.27 15.37 -34.72
CA GLN A 107 -1.16 16.27 -33.97
C GLN A 107 -0.36 17.09 -32.93
N SER A 108 0.60 16.47 -32.28
CA SER A 108 1.43 17.12 -31.26
C SER A 108 2.30 18.21 -31.85
N VAL A 109 2.94 17.93 -32.99
CA VAL A 109 3.80 18.91 -33.67
C VAL A 109 2.98 20.07 -34.23
N VAL A 110 1.81 19.81 -34.81
CA VAL A 110 0.90 20.89 -35.30
C VAL A 110 0.45 21.81 -34.15
N LEU A 111 0.08 21.25 -33.03
CA LEU A 111 -0.31 22.04 -31.85
C LEU A 111 0.86 22.81 -31.25
N LEU A 112 2.06 22.22 -31.25
CA LEU A 112 3.26 22.90 -30.79
C LEU A 112 3.57 24.12 -31.69
N GLU A 113 3.51 23.95 -33.00
CA GLU A 113 3.72 25.05 -33.96
C GLU A 113 2.66 26.17 -33.84
N GLU A 114 1.42 25.80 -33.53
CA GLU A 114 0.38 26.77 -33.22
C GLU A 114 0.70 27.55 -31.94
N ALA A 115 1.14 26.87 -30.87
CA ALA A 115 1.54 27.50 -29.63
C ALA A 115 2.73 28.45 -29.81
N LEU A 116 3.79 28.01 -30.49
CA LEU A 116 4.96 28.84 -30.82
C LEU A 116 4.57 30.12 -31.58
N ARG A 117 3.70 30.00 -32.57
CA ARG A 117 3.20 31.14 -33.33
C ARG A 117 2.39 32.10 -32.47
N ASN A 118 1.54 31.58 -31.56
CA ASN A 118 0.75 32.41 -30.65
C ASN A 118 1.64 33.18 -29.66
N ASP A 119 2.76 32.59 -29.27
CA ASP A 119 3.77 33.21 -28.39
C ASP A 119 4.75 34.13 -29.16
N GLY A 120 4.65 34.23 -30.48
CA GLY A 120 5.54 35.01 -31.30
C GLY A 120 6.96 34.41 -31.46
N ILE A 121 7.10 33.12 -31.20
CA ILE A 121 8.35 32.36 -31.32
C ILE A 121 8.45 31.81 -32.75
N ASN A 122 9.67 31.73 -33.27
CA ASN A 122 9.90 31.16 -34.60
C ASN A 122 9.53 29.66 -34.60
N SER A 123 9.01 29.20 -35.74
CA SER A 123 8.70 27.79 -36.00
C SER A 123 9.94 26.90 -35.78
N TRP A 124 9.75 25.77 -35.14
CA TRP A 124 10.79 24.75 -34.94
C TRP A 124 10.79 23.71 -36.05
N TYR A 125 9.64 23.50 -36.70
CA TYR A 125 9.45 22.49 -37.75
C TYR A 125 9.06 23.16 -39.07
N SER A 126 9.67 22.75 -40.18
CA SER A 126 9.29 23.19 -41.53
C SER A 126 7.98 22.48 -41.95
N ASP A 127 7.33 23.02 -42.99
CA ASP A 127 6.16 22.37 -43.61
C ASP A 127 6.49 20.93 -44.08
N ASN A 128 7.74 20.70 -44.52
CA ASN A 128 8.20 19.36 -44.89
C ASN A 128 8.26 18.45 -43.67
N ASP A 129 8.75 18.92 -42.53
CA ASP A 129 8.81 18.10 -41.29
C ASP A 129 7.40 17.73 -40.81
N ILE A 130 6.46 18.68 -40.86
CA ILE A 130 5.06 18.43 -40.55
C ILE A 130 4.46 17.36 -41.46
N GLU A 131 4.75 17.41 -42.75
CA GLU A 131 4.30 16.38 -43.70
C GLU A 131 4.97 15.01 -43.43
N MET A 132 6.24 14.99 -43.04
CA MET A 132 6.93 13.75 -42.65
C MET A 132 6.29 13.13 -41.41
N TYR A 133 5.94 13.93 -40.38
CA TYR A 133 5.17 13.39 -39.22
C TYR A 133 3.80 12.88 -39.64
N ARG A 134 3.12 13.52 -40.59
CA ARG A 134 1.86 13.03 -41.14
C ARG A 134 2.02 11.64 -41.80
N LYS A 135 3.10 11.45 -42.58
CA LYS A 135 3.44 10.16 -43.19
C LYS A 135 3.84 9.12 -42.14
N SER A 136 4.53 9.52 -41.08
CA SER A 136 4.90 8.64 -39.96
C SER A 136 3.67 8.01 -39.30
N VAL A 137 2.68 8.81 -38.93
CA VAL A 137 1.45 8.35 -38.30
C VAL A 137 0.67 7.35 -39.20
N THR A 138 0.79 7.47 -40.51
CA THR A 138 0.13 6.56 -41.47
C THR A 138 1.00 5.35 -41.86
N GLY A 139 2.20 5.20 -41.24
CA GLY A 139 3.11 4.08 -41.52
C GLY A 139 3.77 4.10 -42.89
N GLN A 140 3.88 5.28 -43.54
CA GLN A 140 4.45 5.46 -44.88
C GLN A 140 5.95 5.67 -44.85
N LEU A 141 6.58 5.83 -43.69
CA LEU A 141 8.01 6.03 -43.58
C LEU A 141 8.74 4.71 -43.29
N SER A 142 9.98 4.63 -43.81
CA SER A 142 10.88 3.51 -43.57
C SER A 142 12.33 3.98 -43.46
N GLY A 143 13.21 3.10 -42.97
CA GLY A 143 14.64 3.39 -42.82
C GLY A 143 14.90 4.61 -41.93
N VAL A 144 15.85 5.47 -42.36
CA VAL A 144 16.27 6.62 -41.58
C VAL A 144 15.13 7.64 -41.34
N ASP A 145 14.20 7.77 -42.27
CA ASP A 145 13.09 8.72 -42.15
C ASP A 145 12.13 8.28 -41.00
N ALA A 146 11.87 7.00 -40.83
CA ALA A 146 11.09 6.48 -39.71
C ALA A 146 11.80 6.72 -38.37
N MET A 147 13.12 6.76 -38.34
CA MET A 147 13.92 7.04 -37.13
C MET A 147 13.92 8.53 -36.78
N LEU A 148 13.92 9.41 -37.78
CA LEU A 148 13.96 10.87 -37.62
C LEU A 148 12.59 11.47 -37.29
N TYR A 149 11.52 10.85 -37.74
CA TYR A 149 10.14 11.29 -37.52
C TYR A 149 9.34 10.21 -36.75
N PRO A 150 9.69 9.93 -35.52
CA PRO A 150 9.05 8.87 -34.76
C PRO A 150 7.61 9.22 -34.39
N ASN A 151 6.80 8.17 -34.16
CA ASN A 151 5.44 8.25 -33.61
C ASN A 151 5.27 7.24 -32.51
N VAL A 152 5.75 7.57 -31.32
CA VAL A 152 5.77 6.68 -30.17
C VAL A 152 4.62 6.99 -29.22
N ASN A 153 3.84 5.98 -28.88
CA ASN A 153 2.92 6.03 -27.77
C ASN A 153 3.57 5.32 -26.56
N TRP A 154 4.21 6.06 -25.69
CA TRP A 154 4.92 5.51 -24.53
C TRP A 154 4.03 4.67 -23.61
N TYR A 155 2.72 4.99 -23.52
CA TYR A 155 1.78 4.20 -22.75
C TYR A 155 1.65 2.79 -23.33
N ASP A 156 1.46 2.67 -24.65
CA ASP A 156 1.34 1.40 -25.33
C ASP A 156 2.65 0.61 -25.35
N GLU A 157 3.80 1.30 -25.30
CA GLU A 157 5.11 0.63 -25.28
C GLU A 157 5.37 -0.08 -23.93
N VAL A 158 4.91 0.48 -22.81
CA VAL A 158 5.27 -0.02 -21.47
C VAL A 158 4.15 -0.75 -20.74
N LEU A 159 2.89 -0.57 -21.15
CA LEU A 159 1.74 -1.12 -20.43
C LEU A 159 0.95 -2.14 -21.25
N ASN A 160 0.47 -3.17 -20.56
CA ASN A 160 -0.57 -4.06 -21.03
C ASN A 160 -1.95 -3.47 -20.70
N SER A 161 -2.97 -3.80 -21.49
CA SER A 161 -4.35 -3.38 -21.24
C SER A 161 -4.97 -4.04 -20.02
N THR A 162 -4.43 -5.17 -19.58
CA THR A 162 -4.93 -5.94 -18.44
C THR A 162 -3.80 -6.59 -17.66
N ALA A 163 -4.07 -6.88 -16.37
CA ALA A 163 -3.17 -7.64 -15.51
C ALA A 163 -3.96 -8.64 -14.65
N PRO A 164 -3.45 -9.87 -14.48
CA PRO A 164 -4.11 -10.88 -13.66
C PRO A 164 -3.79 -10.69 -12.17
N ALA A 165 -4.78 -11.03 -11.33
CA ALA A 165 -4.59 -11.27 -9.92
C ALA A 165 -5.36 -12.51 -9.48
N GLN A 166 -4.82 -13.24 -8.50
CA GLN A 166 -5.43 -14.46 -7.99
C GLN A 166 -5.29 -14.52 -6.47
N ARG A 167 -6.35 -15.00 -5.81
CA ARG A 167 -6.39 -15.19 -4.36
C ARG A 167 -7.02 -16.53 -4.04
N TYR A 168 -6.36 -17.26 -3.17
CA TYR A 168 -6.86 -18.51 -2.62
C TYR A 168 -6.84 -18.40 -1.11
N ASN A 169 -7.94 -18.73 -0.47
CA ASN A 169 -8.05 -18.78 0.99
C ASN A 169 -8.65 -20.12 1.41
N ILE A 170 -8.02 -20.76 2.37
CA ILE A 170 -8.54 -21.94 3.06
C ILE A 170 -8.68 -21.60 4.54
N SER A 171 -9.82 -21.92 5.14
CA SER A 171 -10.01 -21.74 6.57
C SER A 171 -10.72 -22.91 7.22
N ILE A 172 -10.43 -23.12 8.48
CA ILE A 172 -11.10 -24.10 9.33
C ILE A 172 -11.61 -23.42 10.60
N ARG A 173 -12.85 -23.70 10.97
CA ARG A 173 -13.52 -23.13 12.13
C ARG A 173 -14.23 -24.24 12.91
N GLY A 174 -14.05 -24.26 14.22
CA GLY A 174 -14.69 -25.27 15.05
C GLY A 174 -14.47 -25.05 16.54
N GLY A 175 -14.88 -26.02 17.35
CA GLY A 175 -14.60 -25.98 18.75
C GLY A 175 -15.55 -26.81 19.61
N THR A 176 -15.22 -26.85 20.89
CA THR A 176 -15.94 -27.49 21.97
C THR A 176 -16.25 -26.48 23.07
N LYS A 177 -16.90 -26.92 24.17
CA LYS A 177 -17.08 -26.07 25.36
C LYS A 177 -15.77 -25.64 26.02
N ARG A 178 -14.65 -26.36 25.78
CA ARG A 178 -13.34 -26.06 26.39
C ARG A 178 -12.39 -25.28 25.50
N MET A 179 -12.55 -25.40 24.18
CA MET A 179 -11.68 -24.74 23.24
C MET A 179 -12.44 -24.41 21.94
N ARG A 180 -12.27 -23.21 21.42
CA ARG A 180 -12.77 -22.80 20.11
C ARG A 180 -11.60 -22.28 19.28
N TYR A 181 -11.61 -22.56 17.99
CA TYR A 181 -10.52 -22.19 17.10
C TYR A 181 -11.00 -21.76 15.72
N TYR A 182 -10.28 -20.83 15.16
CA TYR A 182 -10.30 -20.46 13.76
C TYR A 182 -8.86 -20.46 13.26
N ALA A 183 -8.61 -21.06 12.11
CA ALA A 183 -7.32 -20.95 11.41
C ALA A 183 -7.56 -20.75 9.93
N SER A 184 -6.73 -19.91 9.30
CA SER A 184 -6.78 -19.65 7.84
C SER A 184 -5.40 -19.59 7.24
N GLY A 185 -5.32 -19.88 5.92
CA GLY A 185 -4.17 -19.65 5.09
C GLY A 185 -4.58 -18.98 3.80
N GLU A 186 -3.89 -17.91 3.41
CA GLU A 186 -4.12 -17.18 2.16
C GLU A 186 -2.88 -17.21 1.29
N PHE A 187 -3.07 -17.40 -0.02
CA PHE A 187 -2.12 -17.07 -1.07
C PHE A 187 -2.73 -16.01 -1.97
N TYR A 188 -1.99 -14.92 -2.20
CA TYR A 188 -2.35 -13.84 -3.11
C TYR A 188 -1.20 -13.55 -4.05
N ASP A 189 -1.46 -13.49 -5.36
CA ASP A 189 -0.50 -13.14 -6.41
C ASP A 189 -1.12 -12.10 -7.34
N GLN A 190 -0.45 -10.97 -7.49
CA GLN A 190 -0.90 -9.83 -8.30
C GLN A 190 0.23 -9.36 -9.20
N THR A 191 -0.02 -9.31 -10.49
CA THR A 191 0.92 -8.78 -11.48
C THR A 191 0.50 -7.38 -11.89
N SER A 192 1.46 -6.51 -12.16
CA SER A 192 1.20 -5.18 -12.70
C SER A 192 0.86 -5.20 -14.19
N MET A 193 0.38 -4.07 -14.67
CA MET A 193 0.18 -3.84 -16.10
C MET A 193 1.48 -3.59 -16.87
N TYR A 194 2.65 -3.47 -16.22
CA TYR A 194 3.92 -3.30 -16.94
C TYR A 194 4.23 -4.51 -17.82
N LYS A 195 4.59 -4.23 -19.07
CA LYS A 195 5.14 -5.26 -19.97
C LYS A 195 6.45 -5.79 -19.43
N ASN A 196 6.73 -7.04 -19.70
CA ASN A 196 8.04 -7.59 -19.42
C ASN A 196 8.99 -7.23 -20.57
N LEU A 197 9.76 -6.16 -20.38
CA LEU A 197 10.70 -5.60 -21.36
C LEU A 197 12.15 -6.05 -21.10
N SER A 198 12.42 -6.72 -19.96
CA SER A 198 13.76 -7.15 -19.60
C SER A 198 14.26 -8.30 -20.48
N ASN A 199 15.45 -8.15 -21.03
CA ASN A 199 16.19 -9.20 -21.72
C ASN A 199 17.26 -9.83 -20.82
N ASP A 200 17.12 -9.71 -19.50
CA ASP A 200 18.11 -10.22 -18.55
C ASP A 200 18.26 -11.74 -18.65
N ALA A 201 19.49 -12.20 -18.89
CA ALA A 201 19.87 -13.60 -18.95
C ALA A 201 19.59 -14.38 -17.64
N TYR A 202 19.42 -13.67 -16.53
CA TYR A 202 19.09 -14.26 -15.22
C TYR A 202 17.58 -14.39 -14.97
N GLY A 203 16.75 -14.06 -15.95
CA GLY A 203 15.29 -14.21 -15.89
C GLY A 203 14.59 -13.20 -14.98
N ASN A 204 15.23 -12.08 -14.67
CA ASN A 204 14.58 -10.98 -13.96
C ASN A 204 13.57 -10.32 -14.88
N LYS A 205 12.39 -10.03 -14.33
CA LYS A 205 11.29 -9.42 -15.09
C LYS A 205 11.19 -7.94 -14.76
N SER A 206 10.98 -7.13 -15.76
CA SER A 206 10.65 -5.71 -15.62
C SER A 206 9.20 -5.45 -15.18
N SER A 207 8.36 -6.48 -15.13
CA SER A 207 7.01 -6.37 -14.59
C SER A 207 7.02 -6.39 -13.06
N LEU A 208 6.28 -5.48 -12.44
CA LEU A 208 6.08 -5.49 -11.00
C LEU A 208 5.12 -6.62 -10.61
N ASN A 209 5.51 -7.43 -9.63
CA ASN A 209 4.73 -8.52 -9.09
C ASN A 209 4.72 -8.46 -7.56
N PHE A 210 3.56 -8.72 -6.97
CA PHE A 210 3.36 -8.83 -5.53
C PHE A 210 2.80 -10.20 -5.18
N ARG A 211 3.41 -10.87 -4.20
CA ARG A 211 2.93 -12.13 -3.64
C ARG A 211 2.81 -12.02 -2.14
N ARG A 212 1.72 -12.56 -1.60
CA ARG A 212 1.48 -12.64 -0.17
C ARG A 212 1.07 -14.05 0.22
N TYR A 213 1.72 -14.55 1.25
CA TYR A 213 1.34 -15.75 1.99
C TYR A 213 0.94 -15.28 3.39
N ALA A 214 -0.29 -15.49 3.80
CA ALA A 214 -0.76 -15.13 5.12
C ALA A 214 -1.28 -16.36 5.86
N PHE A 215 -1.06 -16.39 7.16
CA PHE A 215 -1.60 -17.39 8.06
C PHE A 215 -2.17 -16.69 9.30
N ARG A 216 -3.35 -17.13 9.76
CA ARG A 216 -3.99 -16.64 10.97
C ARG A 216 -4.50 -17.81 11.80
N ALA A 217 -4.36 -17.70 13.14
CA ALA A 217 -4.94 -18.63 14.10
C ALA A 217 -5.48 -17.85 15.29
N ASN A 218 -6.77 -17.98 15.58
CA ASN A 218 -7.44 -17.41 16.74
C ASN A 218 -7.99 -18.56 17.57
N THR A 219 -7.55 -18.68 18.81
CA THR A 219 -7.95 -19.79 19.69
C THR A 219 -8.36 -19.26 21.06
N ASP A 220 -9.52 -19.69 21.53
CA ASP A 220 -10.05 -19.38 22.85
C ASP A 220 -10.06 -20.68 23.71
N PHE A 221 -9.41 -20.64 24.89
CA PHE A 221 -9.35 -21.69 25.85
C PHE A 221 -10.21 -21.33 27.08
N PHE A 222 -11.28 -22.06 27.31
CA PHE A 222 -12.15 -21.91 28.48
C PHE A 222 -11.58 -22.75 29.62
N LEU A 223 -10.66 -22.16 30.41
CA LEU A 223 -9.93 -22.85 31.47
C LEU A 223 -10.84 -23.21 32.60
N THR A 224 -11.77 -22.31 32.94
CA THR A 224 -12.88 -22.54 33.86
C THR A 224 -14.16 -21.94 33.27
N LYS A 225 -15.28 -22.02 33.97
CA LYS A 225 -16.52 -21.32 33.56
C LYS A 225 -16.38 -19.80 33.57
N ASP A 226 -15.42 -19.27 34.31
CA ASP A 226 -15.22 -17.84 34.54
C ASP A 226 -13.92 -17.30 33.93
N LEU A 227 -12.96 -18.19 33.62
CA LEU A 227 -11.63 -17.80 33.09
C LEU A 227 -11.45 -18.27 31.64
N THR A 228 -11.23 -17.31 30.73
CA THR A 228 -10.91 -17.57 29.35
C THR A 228 -9.51 -17.02 29.05
N PHE A 229 -8.71 -17.81 28.36
CA PHE A 229 -7.44 -17.39 27.79
C PHE A 229 -7.52 -17.47 26.25
N SER A 230 -7.21 -16.37 25.56
CA SER A 230 -7.26 -16.31 24.10
C SER A 230 -5.90 -15.99 23.54
N VAL A 231 -5.56 -16.62 22.41
CA VAL A 231 -4.37 -16.36 21.62
C VAL A 231 -4.80 -16.05 20.19
N ASN A 232 -4.45 -14.87 19.70
CA ASN A 232 -4.59 -14.51 18.30
C ASN A 232 -3.20 -14.38 17.71
N PHE A 233 -2.94 -15.11 16.66
CA PHE A 233 -1.68 -15.07 15.92
C PHE A 233 -1.94 -14.85 14.45
N GLY A 234 -1.22 -13.92 13.83
CA GLY A 234 -1.20 -13.67 12.39
C GLY A 234 0.23 -13.52 11.92
N THR A 235 0.55 -14.12 10.78
CA THR A 235 1.83 -13.90 10.11
C THR A 235 1.63 -13.74 8.62
N ARG A 236 2.43 -12.87 7.99
CA ARG A 236 2.42 -12.64 6.55
C ARG A 236 3.85 -12.54 6.03
N PHE A 237 4.03 -13.14 4.87
CA PHE A 237 5.23 -13.02 4.05
C PHE A 237 4.83 -12.35 2.74
N GLU A 238 5.31 -11.15 2.51
CA GLU A 238 5.01 -10.36 1.34
C GLU A 238 6.28 -10.20 0.50
N GLU A 239 6.24 -10.67 -0.73
CA GLU A 239 7.32 -10.51 -1.68
C GLU A 239 6.87 -9.52 -2.76
N ARG A 240 7.65 -8.47 -2.99
CA ARG A 240 7.48 -7.52 -4.09
C ARG A 240 8.73 -7.53 -4.95
N ARG A 241 8.54 -7.69 -6.26
CA ARG A 241 9.60 -7.62 -7.26
C ARG A 241 9.20 -6.66 -8.36
N GLY A 242 10.12 -5.84 -8.85
CA GLY A 242 9.83 -4.92 -9.93
C GLY A 242 11.07 -4.27 -10.51
N PRO A 243 10.92 -3.50 -11.59
CA PRO A 243 12.00 -2.74 -12.18
C PRO A 243 12.49 -1.66 -11.21
N LYS A 244 13.77 -1.36 -11.25
CA LYS A 244 14.37 -0.23 -10.56
C LYS A 244 14.22 1.02 -11.44
N THR A 245 13.00 1.48 -11.57
CA THR A 245 12.66 2.69 -12.33
C THR A 245 12.85 3.89 -11.48
N THR A 246 13.83 4.35 -11.00
CA THR A 246 14.05 5.52 -10.16
C THR A 246 13.92 5.23 -8.65
N GLU A 247 14.27 6.20 -7.82
CA GLU A 247 14.47 6.03 -6.38
C GLU A 247 13.18 5.72 -5.59
N ARG A 248 12.01 6.06 -6.11
CA ARG A 248 10.73 5.90 -5.40
C ARG A 248 10.10 4.52 -5.56
N GLY A 249 10.41 3.81 -6.67
CA GLY A 249 9.95 2.43 -6.91
C GLY A 249 8.43 2.24 -6.94
N ASP A 250 7.69 3.29 -7.25
CA ASP A 250 6.25 3.29 -7.42
C ASP A 250 5.85 3.63 -8.88
N TYR A 251 4.56 3.53 -9.19
CA TYR A 251 4.06 3.87 -10.52
C TYR A 251 4.22 5.35 -10.89
N SER A 252 4.38 6.24 -9.93
CA SER A 252 4.36 7.68 -10.18
C SER A 252 5.48 8.11 -11.13
N GLU A 253 6.63 7.45 -11.07
CA GLU A 253 7.78 7.78 -11.91
C GLU A 253 7.65 7.28 -13.35
N VAL A 254 7.09 6.07 -13.53
CA VAL A 254 6.81 5.55 -14.87
C VAL A 254 5.78 6.44 -15.56
N PHE A 255 4.71 6.82 -14.90
CA PHE A 255 3.70 7.73 -15.46
C PHE A 255 4.23 9.15 -15.63
N TYR A 256 5.14 9.61 -14.77
CA TYR A 256 5.83 10.87 -14.97
C TYR A 256 6.59 10.86 -16.31
N GLU A 257 7.41 9.85 -16.55
CA GLU A 257 8.20 9.73 -17.80
C GLU A 257 7.30 9.58 -19.05
N ILE A 258 6.25 8.75 -18.97
CA ILE A 258 5.27 8.61 -20.05
C ILE A 258 4.64 9.94 -20.43
N ASN A 259 4.30 10.78 -19.44
CA ASN A 259 3.59 12.04 -19.67
C ASN A 259 4.52 13.19 -20.03
N HIS A 260 5.81 13.11 -19.70
CA HIS A 260 6.78 14.20 -19.93
C HIS A 260 7.66 13.98 -21.16
N THR A 261 7.77 12.73 -21.65
CA THR A 261 8.57 12.44 -22.86
C THR A 261 7.68 12.52 -24.11
N PRO A 262 7.89 13.52 -24.98
CA PRO A 262 7.10 13.62 -26.20
C PRO A 262 7.37 12.45 -27.16
N GLY A 263 6.31 11.90 -27.75
CA GLY A 263 6.41 10.74 -28.64
C GLY A 263 6.98 11.01 -30.02
N TRP A 264 7.30 12.28 -30.35
CA TRP A 264 7.82 12.69 -31.65
C TRP A 264 9.30 13.05 -31.63
N ILE A 265 9.99 13.00 -30.48
CA ILE A 265 11.39 13.47 -30.38
C ILE A 265 12.37 12.38 -30.77
N PHE A 266 12.18 11.15 -30.30
CA PHE A 266 13.05 10.02 -30.64
C PHE A 266 12.23 8.70 -30.63
N PRO A 267 12.68 7.68 -31.39
CA PRO A 267 12.07 6.36 -31.37
C PRO A 267 12.39 5.63 -30.08
N VAL A 268 11.66 4.54 -29.80
CA VAL A 268 12.00 3.66 -28.68
C VAL A 268 13.45 3.21 -28.75
N ALA A 269 13.90 2.78 -29.93
CA ALA A 269 15.28 2.41 -30.20
C ALA A 269 15.60 2.62 -31.68
N TYR A 270 16.89 2.82 -31.95
CA TYR A 270 17.46 2.81 -33.30
C TYR A 270 18.06 1.44 -33.56
N GLU A 271 17.71 0.81 -34.67
CA GLU A 271 18.29 -0.45 -35.10
C GLU A 271 19.51 -0.19 -36.01
N VAL A 272 20.71 -0.42 -35.46
CA VAL A 272 21.98 -0.14 -36.17
C VAL A 272 22.62 -1.46 -36.55
N GLN A 273 22.97 -1.58 -37.84
CA GLN A 273 23.71 -2.74 -38.36
C GLN A 273 25.19 -2.62 -37.97
N SER A 274 25.72 -3.65 -37.30
CA SER A 274 27.12 -3.75 -36.95
C SER A 274 27.68 -5.10 -37.44
N GLY A 275 28.12 -5.12 -38.68
CA GLY A 275 28.47 -6.36 -39.38
C GLY A 275 27.26 -7.26 -39.61
N GLU A 276 27.32 -8.49 -39.17
CA GLU A 276 26.21 -9.46 -39.26
C GLU A 276 25.19 -9.33 -38.12
N THR A 277 25.41 -8.45 -37.14
CA THR A 277 24.53 -8.26 -35.98
C THR A 277 23.80 -6.93 -36.04
N THR A 278 22.52 -6.92 -35.65
CA THR A 278 21.75 -5.71 -35.39
C THR A 278 21.86 -5.35 -33.93
N ARG A 279 22.22 -4.09 -33.65
CA ARG A 279 22.29 -3.54 -32.30
C ARG A 279 21.17 -2.52 -32.11
N SER A 280 20.40 -2.69 -31.07
CA SER A 280 19.35 -1.75 -30.65
C SER A 280 19.96 -0.67 -29.74
N LEU A 281 19.82 0.60 -30.11
CA LEU A 281 20.27 1.76 -29.34
C LEU A 281 19.05 2.52 -28.85
N TYR A 282 18.79 2.54 -27.54
CA TYR A 282 17.64 3.25 -27.00
C TYR A 282 17.68 4.74 -27.32
N GLY A 283 16.56 5.27 -27.81
CA GLY A 283 16.42 6.68 -28.18
C GLY A 283 16.51 7.60 -26.97
N GLY A 284 17.05 8.79 -27.21
CA GLY A 284 17.13 9.89 -26.25
C GLY A 284 17.47 11.18 -26.99
N SER A 285 17.47 12.30 -26.30
CA SER A 285 17.91 13.60 -26.83
C SER A 285 18.64 14.38 -25.74
N SER A 286 19.26 15.50 -26.13
CA SER A 286 19.93 16.40 -25.17
C SER A 286 18.99 16.89 -24.06
N GLN A 287 17.71 17.06 -24.36
CA GLN A 287 16.68 17.51 -23.41
C GLN A 287 16.02 16.37 -22.65
N TYR A 288 15.83 15.22 -23.29
CA TYR A 288 15.16 14.03 -22.72
C TYR A 288 16.12 12.84 -22.78
N GLN A 289 16.98 12.74 -21.78
CA GLN A 289 18.02 11.70 -21.73
C GLN A 289 17.54 10.37 -21.16
N ASN A 290 16.33 10.34 -20.59
CA ASN A 290 15.73 9.11 -20.05
C ASN A 290 14.78 8.50 -21.08
N ASN A 291 14.86 7.19 -21.24
CA ASN A 291 13.95 6.40 -22.07
C ASN A 291 13.27 5.38 -21.17
N ILE A 292 11.95 5.49 -21.01
CA ILE A 292 11.21 4.66 -20.06
C ILE A 292 11.26 3.17 -20.41
N VAL A 293 11.32 2.80 -21.69
CA VAL A 293 11.47 1.40 -22.10
C VAL A 293 12.84 0.88 -21.69
N ALA A 294 13.91 1.66 -21.92
CA ALA A 294 15.26 1.34 -21.48
C ALA A 294 15.35 1.25 -19.94
N ALA A 295 14.72 2.19 -19.23
CA ALA A 295 14.68 2.20 -17.77
C ALA A 295 14.04 0.93 -17.20
N LEU A 296 12.96 0.46 -17.83
CA LEU A 296 12.28 -0.78 -17.45
C LEU A 296 13.06 -2.04 -17.85
N ALA A 297 13.76 -2.00 -19.01
CA ALA A 297 14.48 -3.14 -19.54
C ALA A 297 15.89 -3.31 -18.93
N GLU A 298 16.62 -2.20 -18.78
CA GLU A 298 18.06 -2.19 -18.45
C GLU A 298 18.38 -1.54 -17.09
N GLY A 299 17.48 -0.72 -16.53
CA GLY A 299 17.76 0.07 -15.30
C GLY A 299 17.95 -0.76 -14.04
N GLY A 300 17.78 -2.08 -14.14
CA GLY A 300 17.88 -3.01 -13.03
C GLY A 300 16.55 -3.30 -12.37
N TYR A 301 16.60 -3.93 -11.19
CA TYR A 301 15.41 -4.42 -10.51
C TYR A 301 15.57 -4.36 -8.99
N TYR A 302 14.45 -4.49 -8.29
CA TYR A 302 14.47 -4.69 -6.85
C TYR A 302 13.66 -5.92 -6.44
N ARG A 303 14.00 -6.45 -5.28
CA ARG A 303 13.24 -7.48 -4.56
C ARG A 303 13.12 -7.08 -3.10
N SER A 304 11.91 -6.93 -2.62
CA SER A 304 11.60 -6.68 -1.21
C SER A 304 10.85 -7.88 -0.64
N VAL A 305 11.25 -8.31 0.55
CA VAL A 305 10.54 -9.32 1.34
C VAL A 305 10.18 -8.67 2.66
N ASN A 306 8.88 -8.58 2.94
CA ASN A 306 8.35 -8.07 4.18
C ASN A 306 7.72 -9.22 4.99
N THR A 307 8.13 -9.34 6.25
CA THR A 307 7.58 -10.33 7.18
C THR A 307 6.90 -9.59 8.32
N ILE A 308 5.62 -9.87 8.53
CA ILE A 308 4.79 -9.22 9.55
C ILE A 308 4.22 -10.30 10.46
N ASN A 309 4.43 -10.15 11.77
CA ASN A 309 3.88 -11.02 12.79
C ASN A 309 3.06 -10.19 13.77
N GLU A 310 1.86 -10.64 14.06
CA GLU A 310 0.90 -10.01 14.97
C GLU A 310 0.45 -11.04 16.01
N THR A 311 0.63 -10.75 17.30
CA THR A 311 0.27 -11.71 18.34
C THR A 311 -0.42 -11.01 19.49
N ASN A 312 -1.60 -11.50 19.88
CA ASN A 312 -2.32 -11.05 21.07
C ASN A 312 -2.49 -12.21 22.04
N PHE A 313 -2.19 -11.96 23.31
CA PHE A 313 -2.53 -12.81 24.44
C PHE A 313 -3.58 -12.06 25.27
N ILE A 314 -4.73 -12.69 25.49
CA ILE A 314 -5.86 -12.07 26.17
C ILE A 314 -6.31 -13.00 27.31
N VAL A 315 -6.54 -12.41 28.48
CA VAL A 315 -7.12 -13.07 29.64
C VAL A 315 -8.39 -12.35 30.03
N ASP A 316 -9.50 -13.05 30.04
CA ASP A 316 -10.80 -12.55 30.52
C ASP A 316 -11.22 -13.37 31.74
N TYR A 317 -11.45 -12.70 32.87
CA TYR A 317 -11.87 -13.36 34.12
C TYR A 317 -13.11 -12.69 34.70
N LYS A 318 -14.19 -13.46 34.80
CA LYS A 318 -15.44 -13.05 35.47
C LYS A 318 -15.28 -13.18 36.98
N LEU A 319 -15.64 -12.12 37.68
CA LEU A 319 -15.55 -12.03 39.14
C LEU A 319 -16.95 -12.03 39.79
N ASP A 320 -17.90 -12.77 39.20
CA ASP A 320 -19.27 -12.88 39.72
C ASP A 320 -19.33 -13.41 41.16
N TRP A 321 -18.30 -14.13 41.59
CA TRP A 321 -18.15 -14.57 42.96
C TRP A 321 -17.90 -13.42 43.96
N LEU A 322 -17.34 -12.29 43.51
CA LEU A 322 -17.15 -11.08 44.30
C LEU A 322 -18.36 -10.16 44.20
N THR A 323 -18.79 -9.85 42.97
CA THR A 323 -20.03 -9.13 42.69
C THR A 323 -20.49 -9.45 41.26
N GLU A 324 -21.79 -9.74 41.15
CA GLU A 324 -22.40 -10.08 39.86
C GLU A 324 -22.17 -8.96 38.80
N GLY A 325 -21.69 -9.38 37.61
CA GLY A 325 -21.42 -8.48 36.49
C GLY A 325 -20.04 -7.82 36.51
N LEU A 326 -19.18 -8.14 37.48
CA LEU A 326 -17.78 -7.68 37.49
C LEU A 326 -16.90 -8.61 36.67
N SER A 327 -16.01 -8.05 35.88
CA SER A 327 -14.98 -8.79 35.13
C SER A 327 -13.70 -8.00 34.97
N VAL A 328 -12.59 -8.68 34.77
CA VAL A 328 -11.29 -8.08 34.43
C VAL A 328 -10.79 -8.69 33.14
N LYS A 329 -10.15 -7.86 32.29
CA LYS A 329 -9.52 -8.25 31.06
C LYS A 329 -8.08 -7.74 31.04
N GLY A 330 -7.15 -8.59 30.65
CA GLY A 330 -5.78 -8.22 30.37
C GLY A 330 -5.44 -8.57 28.92
N MET A 331 -4.73 -7.71 28.23
CA MET A 331 -4.22 -7.98 26.89
C MET A 331 -2.75 -7.57 26.77
N LEU A 332 -1.97 -8.43 26.15
CA LEU A 332 -0.61 -8.16 25.71
C LEU A 332 -0.54 -8.44 24.21
N SER A 333 -0.18 -7.44 23.44
CA SER A 333 0.05 -7.57 22.01
C SER A 333 1.49 -7.27 21.66
N PHE A 334 2.06 -8.09 20.81
CA PHE A 334 3.39 -7.90 20.25
C PHE A 334 3.34 -8.06 18.74
N ASP A 335 3.63 -6.95 18.02
CA ASP A 335 3.71 -6.94 16.58
C ASP A 335 5.16 -6.67 16.15
N TYR A 336 5.59 -7.38 15.13
CA TYR A 336 6.92 -7.27 14.55
C TYR A 336 6.82 -7.24 13.03
N GLU A 337 7.39 -6.23 12.42
CA GLU A 337 7.50 -6.09 10.96
C GLU A 337 8.97 -5.95 10.57
N ASN A 338 9.35 -6.66 9.51
CA ASN A 338 10.71 -6.68 9.02
C ASN A 338 10.74 -6.70 7.50
N GLU A 339 11.22 -5.61 6.90
CA GLU A 339 11.45 -5.50 5.47
C GLU A 339 12.94 -5.65 5.15
N HIS A 340 13.25 -6.58 4.25
CA HIS A 340 14.55 -6.70 3.62
C HIS A 340 14.41 -6.41 2.13
N ARG A 341 14.99 -5.30 1.67
CA ARG A 341 14.98 -4.88 0.28
C ARG A 341 16.38 -5.00 -0.32
N ARG A 342 16.46 -5.62 -1.50
CA ARG A 342 17.64 -5.72 -2.34
C ARG A 342 17.41 -4.94 -3.61
N ASN A 343 18.32 -4.04 -3.94
CA ASN A 343 18.29 -3.22 -5.14
C ASN A 343 19.46 -3.59 -6.03
N TYR A 344 19.19 -3.76 -7.31
CA TYR A 344 20.16 -3.97 -8.36
C TYR A 344 19.96 -2.83 -9.35
N THR A 345 20.95 -1.95 -9.46
CA THR A 345 20.83 -0.70 -10.22
C THR A 345 21.89 -0.65 -11.31
N LYS A 346 21.51 -0.29 -12.50
CA LYS A 346 22.36 -0.11 -13.66
C LYS A 346 22.00 1.19 -14.36
N ASN A 347 22.98 1.98 -14.76
CA ASN A 347 22.76 3.07 -15.70
C ASN A 347 22.85 2.51 -17.12
N PHE A 348 22.10 3.12 -18.03
CA PHE A 348 22.04 2.75 -19.43
C PHE A 348 22.27 4.00 -20.30
N ALA A 349 22.86 3.78 -21.47
CA ALA A 349 23.04 4.84 -22.46
C ALA A 349 21.80 5.02 -23.30
N THR A 350 21.55 6.28 -23.71
CA THR A 350 20.58 6.65 -24.73
C THR A 350 21.27 7.38 -25.85
N TYR A 351 20.66 7.45 -27.01
CA TYR A 351 21.31 7.87 -28.22
C TYR A 351 20.39 8.80 -29.06
N GLU A 352 20.98 9.76 -29.73
CA GLU A 352 20.32 10.66 -30.68
C GLU A 352 21.05 10.61 -32.04
N LEU A 353 20.30 10.36 -33.10
CA LEU A 353 20.89 10.34 -34.45
C LEU A 353 21.28 11.77 -34.86
N ASN A 354 22.57 11.98 -35.12
CA ASN A 354 23.09 13.29 -35.56
C ASN A 354 23.58 13.31 -37.02
N ASN A 355 23.86 12.14 -37.59
CA ASN A 355 24.32 12.04 -38.98
C ASN A 355 23.43 11.08 -39.78
N ARG A 356 22.53 11.67 -40.58
CA ARG A 356 21.55 10.94 -41.39
C ARG A 356 22.20 10.03 -42.44
N ASP A 357 23.32 10.48 -43.04
CA ASP A 357 23.92 9.76 -44.17
C ASP A 357 24.68 8.52 -43.75
N ASN A 358 25.03 8.41 -42.46
CA ASN A 358 25.77 7.31 -41.89
C ASN A 358 25.01 6.59 -40.76
N TYR A 359 23.68 6.58 -40.80
CA TYR A 359 22.82 6.09 -39.73
C TYR A 359 23.04 4.61 -39.36
N ASN A 360 23.73 3.84 -40.19
CA ASN A 360 24.11 2.45 -39.91
C ASN A 360 25.39 2.31 -39.06
N SER A 361 26.08 3.42 -38.77
CA SER A 361 27.27 3.44 -37.91
C SER A 361 26.92 4.02 -36.54
N ILE A 362 27.50 3.45 -35.48
CA ILE A 362 27.34 3.98 -34.11
C ILE A 362 27.90 5.41 -33.98
N ASP A 363 28.88 5.78 -34.82
CA ASP A 363 29.50 7.11 -34.84
C ASP A 363 28.53 8.21 -35.34
N ALA A 364 27.41 7.82 -35.94
CA ALA A 364 26.36 8.74 -36.33
C ALA A 364 25.45 9.17 -35.16
N TYR A 365 25.70 8.69 -33.97
CA TYR A 365 24.84 8.94 -32.81
C TYR A 365 25.57 9.65 -31.68
N ASN A 366 24.94 10.68 -31.13
CA ASN A 366 25.34 11.27 -29.87
C ASN A 366 24.93 10.35 -28.74
N LYS A 367 25.87 9.97 -27.89
CA LYS A 367 25.62 9.13 -26.72
C LYS A 367 25.38 10.01 -25.50
N PHE A 368 24.28 9.78 -24.81
CA PHE A 368 23.97 10.36 -23.50
C PHE A 368 24.09 9.26 -22.42
N ASN A 369 24.56 9.65 -21.27
CA ASN A 369 24.81 8.76 -20.15
C ASN A 369 25.87 7.67 -20.45
N THR A 370 26.22 6.91 -19.43
CA THR A 370 27.21 5.85 -19.54
C THR A 370 26.61 4.56 -19.02
N ASP A 371 26.77 3.49 -19.79
CA ASP A 371 26.42 2.15 -19.30
C ASP A 371 27.33 1.79 -18.12
N THR A 372 26.74 1.25 -17.07
CA THR A 372 27.47 0.77 -15.90
C THR A 372 27.23 -0.72 -15.68
N GLU A 373 28.10 -1.34 -14.91
CA GLU A 373 27.83 -2.66 -14.38
C GLU A 373 26.68 -2.60 -13.37
N LEU A 374 26.05 -3.74 -13.13
CA LEU A 374 24.95 -3.89 -12.18
C LEU A 374 25.46 -3.73 -10.75
N ALA A 375 25.09 -2.64 -10.09
CA ALA A 375 25.44 -2.36 -8.70
C ALA A 375 24.41 -2.98 -7.75
N TYR A 376 24.88 -3.52 -6.64
CA TYR A 376 24.05 -4.11 -5.59
C TYR A 376 23.97 -3.20 -4.38
N GLY A 377 22.75 -3.03 -3.85
CA GLY A 377 22.49 -2.37 -2.57
C GLY A 377 21.43 -3.11 -1.77
N SER A 378 21.47 -3.00 -0.45
CA SER A 378 20.42 -3.56 0.40
C SER A 378 20.04 -2.61 1.52
N SER A 379 18.78 -2.67 1.93
CA SER A 379 18.26 -1.97 3.09
C SER A 379 17.46 -2.94 3.96
N PHE A 380 17.45 -2.64 5.26
CA PHE A 380 16.76 -3.42 6.25
C PHE A 380 16.02 -2.50 7.20
N THR A 381 14.72 -2.70 7.34
CA THR A 381 13.85 -1.95 8.25
C THR A 381 13.18 -2.91 9.22
N SER A 382 13.14 -2.55 10.50
CA SER A 382 12.44 -3.32 11.54
C SER A 382 11.56 -2.40 12.36
N ILE A 383 10.32 -2.82 12.56
CA ILE A 383 9.34 -2.14 13.39
C ILE A 383 8.89 -3.11 14.49
N TYR A 384 8.84 -2.60 15.72
CA TYR A 384 8.33 -3.32 16.89
C TYR A 384 7.19 -2.51 17.47
N LYS A 385 6.11 -3.19 17.84
CA LYS A 385 5.01 -2.60 18.57
C LYS A 385 4.65 -3.50 19.74
N LEU A 386 4.72 -2.95 20.96
CA LEU A 386 4.25 -3.60 22.17
C LEU A 386 3.05 -2.82 22.70
N TYR A 387 1.90 -3.49 22.82
CA TYR A 387 0.70 -2.91 23.40
C TYR A 387 0.27 -3.73 24.61
N MET A 388 -0.05 -3.04 25.71
CA MET A 388 -0.56 -3.64 26.94
C MET A 388 -1.85 -2.94 27.34
N GLU A 389 -2.81 -3.74 27.82
CA GLU A 389 -4.11 -3.27 28.29
C GLU A 389 -4.51 -4.03 29.55
N ALA A 390 -5.04 -3.31 30.51
CA ALA A 390 -5.72 -3.86 31.68
C ALA A 390 -7.06 -3.16 31.86
N GLN A 391 -8.15 -3.91 31.94
CA GLN A 391 -9.49 -3.37 31.96
C GLN A 391 -10.31 -4.01 33.08
N VAL A 392 -11.07 -3.20 33.81
CA VAL A 392 -12.10 -3.65 34.77
C VAL A 392 -13.46 -3.23 34.21
N ASN A 393 -14.37 -4.18 34.12
CA ASN A 393 -15.73 -3.95 33.63
C ASN A 393 -16.75 -4.35 34.72
N TYR A 394 -17.81 -3.55 34.80
CA TYR A 394 -18.97 -3.84 35.59
C TYR A 394 -20.22 -3.64 34.75
N ALA A 395 -21.16 -4.58 34.73
CA ALA A 395 -22.44 -4.46 34.06
C ALA A 395 -23.52 -5.20 34.85
N ARG A 396 -24.50 -4.45 35.36
CA ARG A 396 -25.58 -5.05 36.15
C ARG A 396 -26.89 -4.29 36.01
N LYS A 397 -27.99 -5.02 35.94
CA LYS A 397 -29.35 -4.49 35.93
C LYS A 397 -30.02 -4.68 37.28
N PHE A 398 -30.49 -3.57 37.88
CA PHE A 398 -31.20 -3.53 39.16
C PHE A 398 -32.63 -3.10 38.88
N GLY A 399 -33.52 -4.06 38.64
CA GLY A 399 -34.91 -3.76 38.27
C GLY A 399 -34.96 -2.92 36.96
N LYS A 400 -35.36 -1.61 37.07
CA LYS A 400 -35.40 -0.69 35.94
C LYS A 400 -34.10 0.08 35.72
N HIS A 401 -33.11 -0.11 36.60
CA HIS A 401 -31.82 0.59 36.52
C HIS A 401 -30.80 -0.30 35.85
N ASP A 402 -30.18 0.19 34.77
CA ASP A 402 -29.07 -0.45 34.06
C ASP A 402 -27.79 0.35 34.31
N VAL A 403 -26.77 -0.27 34.88
CA VAL A 403 -25.51 0.40 35.22
C VAL A 403 -24.37 -0.35 34.55
N THR A 404 -23.57 0.38 33.74
CA THR A 404 -22.29 -0.16 33.28
C THR A 404 -21.14 0.77 33.66
N GLY A 405 -20.00 0.17 33.94
CA GLY A 405 -18.77 0.87 34.24
C GLY A 405 -17.58 0.19 33.58
N MET A 406 -16.64 0.96 33.13
CA MET A 406 -15.37 0.47 32.59
C MET A 406 -14.23 1.36 33.07
N MET A 407 -13.14 0.76 33.50
CA MET A 407 -11.86 1.43 33.72
C MET A 407 -10.80 0.69 32.93
N LEU A 408 -10.09 1.40 32.07
CA LEU A 408 -9.08 0.88 31.16
C LEU A 408 -7.76 1.59 31.43
N TYR A 409 -6.68 0.83 31.61
CA TYR A 409 -5.30 1.30 31.47
C TYR A 409 -4.70 0.73 30.19
N MET A 410 -4.01 1.55 29.39
CA MET A 410 -3.31 1.12 28.19
C MET A 410 -1.94 1.77 28.06
N GLN A 411 -1.03 1.03 27.45
CA GLN A 411 0.31 1.48 27.10
C GLN A 411 0.69 0.94 25.73
N ASN A 412 1.26 1.81 24.88
CA ASN A 412 1.83 1.47 23.57
C ASN A 412 3.29 1.91 23.51
N ASP A 413 4.17 1.04 23.05
CA ASP A 413 5.58 1.32 22.75
C ASP A 413 5.81 0.93 21.28
N TYR A 414 5.94 1.94 20.39
CA TYR A 414 6.23 1.77 18.99
C TYR A 414 7.68 2.16 18.73
N ARG A 415 8.42 1.30 18.04
CA ARG A 415 9.82 1.51 17.68
C ARG A 415 10.05 1.18 16.23
N ASN A 416 10.41 2.19 15.46
CA ASN A 416 11.01 2.04 14.15
C ASN A 416 12.53 2.16 14.31
N LYS A 417 13.31 1.24 13.76
CA LYS A 417 14.77 1.22 13.89
C LYS A 417 15.44 2.56 13.52
N ALA A 418 14.86 3.33 12.61
CA ALA A 418 15.39 4.58 12.11
C ALA A 418 14.96 5.82 12.93
N GLU A 419 14.05 5.67 13.89
CA GLU A 419 13.39 6.79 14.59
C GLU A 419 13.42 6.61 16.10
N LEU A 420 13.15 7.68 16.82
CA LEU A 420 12.96 7.61 18.28
C LEU A 420 11.70 6.81 18.60
N ALA A 421 11.73 6.07 19.71
CA ALA A 421 10.57 5.32 20.18
C ALA A 421 9.40 6.26 20.46
N GLU A 422 8.21 5.91 19.98
CA GLU A 422 6.97 6.61 20.31
C GLU A 422 6.24 5.85 21.41
N ARG A 423 6.02 6.51 22.54
CA ARG A 423 5.31 5.93 23.66
C ARG A 423 4.08 6.73 24.01
N TYR A 424 3.02 5.97 24.24
CA TYR A 424 1.72 6.50 24.61
C TYR A 424 1.14 5.64 25.73
N GLN A 425 0.53 6.31 26.74
CA GLN A 425 -0.16 5.61 27.82
C GLN A 425 -1.41 6.42 28.23
N GLY A 426 -2.39 5.72 28.79
CA GLY A 426 -3.61 6.37 29.22
C GLY A 426 -4.43 5.55 30.20
N ILE A 427 -5.23 6.27 30.97
CA ILE A 427 -6.31 5.72 31.79
C ILE A 427 -7.60 6.31 31.28
N VAL A 428 -8.60 5.45 31.05
CA VAL A 428 -9.93 5.85 30.57
C VAL A 428 -10.97 5.26 31.51
N GLY A 429 -11.92 6.08 31.94
CA GLY A 429 -13.11 5.66 32.67
C GLY A 429 -14.37 5.94 31.86
N ARG A 430 -15.31 5.01 31.87
CA ARG A 430 -16.65 5.16 31.28
C ARG A 430 -17.69 4.66 32.25
N VAL A 431 -18.76 5.41 32.41
CA VAL A 431 -19.95 4.99 33.19
C VAL A 431 -21.17 5.27 32.35
N THR A 432 -22.06 4.28 32.22
CA THR A 432 -23.38 4.48 31.62
C THR A 432 -24.45 4.14 32.63
N TYR A 433 -25.54 4.88 32.61
CA TYR A 433 -26.72 4.65 33.43
C TYR A 433 -27.96 4.72 32.56
N GLY A 434 -28.79 3.70 32.60
CA GLY A 434 -30.08 3.63 31.95
C GLY A 434 -31.22 3.46 33.00
N TYR A 435 -32.33 4.16 32.75
CA TYR A 435 -33.55 3.97 33.54
C TYR A 435 -34.73 3.62 32.64
N ASP A 436 -35.30 2.42 32.86
CA ASP A 436 -36.51 1.91 32.16
C ASP A 436 -36.34 1.92 30.62
N ASP A 437 -35.10 1.83 30.09
CA ASP A 437 -34.72 1.96 28.69
C ASP A 437 -35.17 3.29 28.01
N ARG A 438 -35.55 4.30 28.86
CA ARG A 438 -36.06 5.62 28.39
C ARG A 438 -35.09 6.76 28.60
N TYR A 439 -34.35 6.72 29.71
CA TYR A 439 -33.37 7.76 30.04
C TYR A 439 -31.99 7.10 30.05
N LEU A 440 -31.12 7.67 29.24
CA LEU A 440 -29.74 7.17 29.11
C LEU A 440 -28.79 8.32 29.44
N PHE A 441 -27.79 8.02 30.25
CA PHE A 441 -26.74 8.96 30.61
C PHE A 441 -25.39 8.25 30.44
N GLU A 442 -24.43 8.93 29.83
CA GLU A 442 -23.07 8.42 29.66
C GLU A 442 -22.05 9.49 30.06
N PHE A 443 -21.08 9.09 30.86
CA PHE A 443 -19.92 9.91 31.22
C PHE A 443 -18.64 9.15 30.86
N ASN A 444 -17.75 9.83 30.12
CA ASN A 444 -16.42 9.35 29.80
C ASN A 444 -15.36 10.33 30.28
N ALA A 445 -14.24 9.83 30.77
CA ALA A 445 -13.09 10.63 31.14
C ALA A 445 -11.80 9.88 30.76
N GLY A 446 -10.95 10.54 29.96
CA GLY A 446 -9.64 10.04 29.57
C GLY A 446 -8.52 10.90 30.16
N TYR A 447 -7.49 10.29 30.70
CA TYR A 447 -6.22 10.94 31.10
C TYR A 447 -5.09 10.27 30.34
N ASN A 448 -4.67 10.89 29.25
CA ASN A 448 -3.78 10.30 28.27
C ASN A 448 -2.51 11.12 28.13
N GLY A 449 -1.37 10.43 27.93
CA GLY A 449 -0.07 11.06 27.79
C GLY A 449 0.76 10.49 26.64
N SER A 450 1.57 11.35 26.02
CA SER A 450 2.52 10.99 24.96
C SER A 450 3.92 11.49 25.28
N GLU A 451 4.93 10.70 24.94
CA GLU A 451 6.33 11.05 25.09
C GLU A 451 6.76 12.19 24.16
N ASN A 452 5.99 12.48 23.12
CA ASN A 452 6.24 13.57 22.16
C ASN A 452 6.15 14.97 22.82
N PHE A 453 5.59 15.06 24.03
CA PHE A 453 5.50 16.30 24.78
C PHE A 453 6.57 16.40 25.87
N MET A 454 6.96 17.63 26.22
CA MET A 454 7.95 17.91 27.26
C MET A 454 7.53 17.30 28.60
N LYS A 455 8.52 16.86 29.38
CA LYS A 455 8.31 16.38 30.76
C LYS A 455 7.50 17.41 31.57
N GLY A 456 6.42 16.95 32.23
CA GLY A 456 5.46 17.79 32.97
C GLY A 456 4.29 18.34 32.15
N LYS A 457 4.31 18.20 30.80
CA LYS A 457 3.19 18.57 29.90
C LYS A 457 2.72 17.39 29.04
N ARG A 458 3.06 16.18 29.41
CA ARG A 458 2.80 14.95 28.62
C ARG A 458 1.36 14.48 28.69
N PHE A 459 0.62 14.84 29.76
CA PHE A 459 -0.72 14.32 30.00
C PHE A 459 -1.79 15.38 29.83
N GLY A 460 -2.89 15.00 29.21
CA GLY A 460 -4.11 15.80 29.05
C GLY A 460 -5.33 15.06 29.59
N PHE A 461 -6.31 15.81 30.09
CA PHE A 461 -7.59 15.30 30.57
C PHE A 461 -8.70 15.61 29.54
N PHE A 462 -9.49 14.60 29.19
CA PHE A 462 -10.49 14.64 28.11
C PHE A 462 -11.81 14.09 28.60
N PRO A 463 -12.70 14.90 29.19
CA PRO A 463 -14.04 14.47 29.60
C PRO A 463 -15.04 14.56 28.44
N SER A 464 -16.09 13.71 28.50
CA SER A 464 -17.25 13.75 27.60
C SER A 464 -18.49 13.30 28.33
N VAL A 465 -19.64 13.93 28.01
CA VAL A 465 -20.97 13.62 28.56
C VAL A 465 -21.97 13.51 27.42
N SER A 466 -22.86 12.56 27.45
CA SER A 466 -23.96 12.41 26.50
C SER A 466 -25.23 11.85 27.18
#